data_806e510a0528f6f9b2c27a78b76c60d0
#
_entry.id   806e510a0528f6f9b2c27a78b76c60d0
#
_cell.length_a   1.000
_cell.length_b   1.000
_cell.length_c   1.000
_cell.angle_alpha   90.00
_cell.angle_beta   90.00
_cell.angle_gamma   90.00
#
_symmetry.space_group_name_H-M   'P 1'
#
loop_
_entity.id
_entity.type
_entity.pdbx_description
1 polymer ?
#
loop_
_entity_poly.entity_id
_entity_poly.type
_entity_poly.pdbx_seq_one_letter_code
_entity_poly.pdbx_strand_id
1 'polypeptide(L)'
;MLSILPQPLQLALKQLRRCLMPSSCLLCGNNSSDSLLCPPCTSDLPPLPVQRCPQCGEQTTHGERCGACLKDSPAFEKASAIFRYEFPVDRIIHAYKYGHQLAVAEWAAELIAQQINRDEYNLLVPMPLHAARLR
;
A
#
# COMPACT_ATOMS: atom_id res chain seq x y z
N MET A 1 -7.35 12.53 -17.76
CA MET A 1 -7.78 12.93 -19.11
C MET A 1 -7.27 12.02 -20.26
N LEU A 2 -6.67 10.87 -19.97
CA LEU A 2 -6.17 9.89 -20.98
C LEU A 2 -7.18 8.80 -21.36
N SER A 3 -8.36 8.79 -20.73
CA SER A 3 -9.37 7.73 -20.93
C SER A 3 -10.18 7.82 -22.23
N ILE A 4 -9.92 8.82 -23.08
CA ILE A 4 -10.70 9.10 -24.31
C ILE A 4 -9.99 8.56 -25.58
N LEU A 5 -8.75 8.09 -25.44
CA LEU A 5 -7.96 7.59 -26.58
C LEU A 5 -8.26 6.10 -26.84
N PRO A 6 -8.28 5.65 -28.13
CA PRO A 6 -8.45 4.24 -28.45
C PRO A 6 -7.33 3.38 -27.85
N GLN A 7 -7.67 2.18 -27.42
CA GLN A 7 -6.75 1.25 -26.72
C GLN A 7 -5.37 1.06 -27.40
N PRO A 8 -5.25 0.90 -28.75
CA PRO A 8 -3.96 0.73 -29.37
C PRO A 8 -3.05 1.96 -29.23
N LEU A 9 -3.64 3.16 -29.22
CA LEU A 9 -2.87 4.40 -29.06
C LEU A 9 -2.41 4.58 -27.61
N GLN A 10 -3.20 4.16 -26.64
CA GLN A 10 -2.79 4.14 -25.22
C GLN A 10 -1.62 3.19 -24.98
N LEU A 11 -1.61 2.02 -25.62
CA LEU A 11 -0.51 1.05 -25.55
C LEU A 11 0.77 1.60 -26.18
N ALA A 12 0.64 2.22 -27.36
CA ALA A 12 1.78 2.84 -28.05
C ALA A 12 2.40 4.00 -27.24
N LEU A 13 1.56 4.85 -26.64
CA LEU A 13 1.99 5.93 -25.75
C LEU A 13 2.64 5.41 -24.47
N LYS A 14 2.13 4.32 -23.89
CA LYS A 14 2.77 3.65 -22.75
C LYS A 14 4.15 3.10 -23.10
N GLN A 15 4.29 2.46 -24.26
CA GLN A 15 5.58 1.94 -24.71
C GLN A 15 6.58 3.06 -24.98
N LEU A 16 6.15 4.14 -25.64
CA LEU A 16 6.99 5.30 -25.91
C LEU A 16 7.46 5.98 -24.62
N ARG A 17 6.56 6.12 -23.64
CA ARG A 17 6.90 6.66 -22.32
C ARG A 17 7.92 5.78 -21.58
N ARG A 18 7.81 4.44 -21.67
CA ARG A 18 8.80 3.49 -21.12
C ARG A 18 10.20 3.67 -21.69
N CYS A 19 10.30 3.95 -23.00
CA CYS A 19 11.58 4.17 -23.66
C CYS A 19 12.19 5.53 -23.31
N LEU A 20 11.36 6.57 -23.17
CA LEU A 20 11.81 7.94 -22.96
C LEU A 20 12.04 8.30 -21.48
N MET A 21 11.27 7.69 -20.58
CA MET A 21 11.33 7.94 -19.12
C MET A 21 11.18 6.62 -18.37
N PRO A 22 12.23 5.80 -18.29
CA PRO A 22 12.15 4.57 -17.49
C PRO A 22 11.91 4.92 -16.03
N SER A 23 10.87 4.33 -15.45
CA SER A 23 10.61 4.47 -14.01
C SER A 23 11.68 3.72 -13.23
N SER A 24 12.18 4.34 -12.16
CA SER A 24 13.13 3.72 -11.25
C SER A 24 12.44 3.22 -9.99
N CYS A 25 12.87 2.07 -9.52
CA CYS A 25 12.39 1.48 -8.27
C CYS A 25 12.70 2.41 -7.09
N LEU A 26 11.70 2.70 -6.27
CA LEU A 26 11.82 3.58 -5.10
C LEU A 26 12.87 3.08 -4.08
N LEU A 27 13.11 1.76 -4.00
CA LEU A 27 14.01 1.18 -3.01
C LEU A 27 15.44 1.01 -3.52
N CYS A 28 15.63 0.45 -4.73
CA CYS A 28 16.96 0.11 -5.24
C CYS A 28 17.42 0.95 -6.44
N GLY A 29 16.57 1.80 -7.00
CA GLY A 29 16.88 2.63 -8.17
C GLY A 29 16.90 1.89 -9.52
N ASN A 30 16.81 0.57 -9.55
CA ASN A 30 16.76 -0.21 -10.78
C ASN A 30 15.47 0.06 -11.56
N ASN A 31 15.45 -0.27 -12.85
CA ASN A 31 14.26 -0.14 -13.68
C ASN A 31 13.09 -0.95 -13.09
N SER A 32 11.95 -0.31 -12.89
CA SER A 32 10.75 -0.89 -12.29
C SER A 32 9.61 -1.14 -13.28
N SER A 33 9.82 -0.91 -14.57
CA SER A 33 8.83 -1.20 -15.63
C SER A 33 7.44 -0.57 -15.37
N ASP A 34 7.39 0.70 -14.98
CA ASP A 34 6.20 1.50 -14.64
C ASP A 34 5.52 1.15 -13.29
N SER A 35 6.16 0.36 -12.44
CA SER A 35 5.70 0.14 -11.07
C SER A 35 6.53 0.94 -10.06
N LEU A 36 6.00 1.14 -8.86
CA LEU A 36 6.72 1.81 -7.77
C LEU A 36 7.98 1.04 -7.37
N LEU A 37 7.88 -0.29 -7.36
CA LEU A 37 8.96 -1.20 -6.99
C LEU A 37 9.24 -2.18 -8.13
N CYS A 38 10.49 -2.58 -8.28
CA CYS A 38 10.86 -3.68 -9.18
C CYS A 38 10.47 -5.05 -8.58
N PRO A 39 10.31 -6.12 -9.38
CA PRO A 39 9.87 -7.43 -8.89
C PRO A 39 10.70 -7.96 -7.72
N PRO A 40 12.06 -7.90 -7.70
CA PRO A 40 12.83 -8.32 -6.53
C PRO A 40 12.47 -7.55 -5.26
N CYS A 41 12.39 -6.21 -5.30
CA CYS A 41 12.01 -5.41 -4.13
C CYS A 41 10.58 -5.65 -3.69
N THR A 42 9.68 -6.01 -4.59
CA THR A 42 8.30 -6.39 -4.22
C THR A 42 8.28 -7.72 -3.48
N SER A 43 9.07 -8.70 -3.89
CA SER A 43 9.15 -10.00 -3.21
C SER A 43 9.81 -9.92 -1.83
N ASP A 44 10.64 -8.90 -1.59
CA ASP A 44 11.31 -8.67 -0.30
C ASP A 44 10.43 -7.93 0.73
N LEU A 45 9.21 -7.53 0.35
CA LEU A 45 8.31 -6.87 1.30
C LEU A 45 7.86 -7.86 2.39
N PRO A 46 7.92 -7.45 3.68
CA PRO A 46 7.61 -8.32 4.80
C PRO A 46 6.11 -8.65 4.83
N PRO A 47 5.73 -9.91 4.60
CA PRO A 47 4.32 -10.32 4.65
C PRO A 47 3.79 -10.26 6.08
N LEU A 48 2.47 -10.17 6.19
CA LEU A 48 1.81 -10.29 7.48
C LEU A 48 1.95 -11.72 8.03
N PRO A 49 2.05 -11.90 9.34
CA PRO A 49 2.03 -13.21 9.96
C PRO A 49 0.71 -13.93 9.63
N VAL A 50 0.81 -15.24 9.36
CA VAL A 50 -0.38 -16.08 9.09
C VAL A 50 -1.26 -16.16 10.34
N GLN A 51 -0.63 -16.39 11.49
CA GLN A 51 -1.30 -16.46 12.78
C GLN A 51 -1.33 -15.06 13.42
N ARG A 52 -2.49 -14.43 13.42
CA ARG A 52 -2.67 -13.07 13.95
C ARG A 52 -4.03 -12.88 14.60
N CYS A 53 -4.08 -11.96 15.53
CA CYS A 53 -5.33 -11.55 16.18
C CYS A 53 -6.35 -11.05 15.13
N PRO A 54 -7.56 -11.61 15.10
CA PRO A 54 -8.58 -11.23 14.10
C PRO A 54 -9.05 -9.78 14.25
N GLN A 55 -8.86 -9.18 15.43
CA GLN A 55 -9.30 -7.81 15.70
C GLN A 55 -8.21 -6.77 15.38
N CYS A 56 -7.01 -6.87 15.97
CA CYS A 56 -5.98 -5.84 15.84
C CYS A 56 -4.83 -6.21 14.86
N GLY A 57 -4.76 -7.46 14.39
CA GLY A 57 -3.72 -7.90 13.46
C GLY A 57 -2.38 -8.26 14.13
N GLU A 58 -2.24 -8.15 15.46
CA GLU A 58 -1.02 -8.55 16.18
C GLU A 58 -0.75 -10.04 16.03
N GLN A 59 0.52 -10.44 15.94
CA GLN A 59 0.91 -11.84 15.83
C GLN A 59 0.49 -12.63 17.08
N THR A 60 -0.09 -13.81 16.88
CA THR A 60 -0.52 -14.72 17.93
C THR A 60 -0.02 -16.13 17.63
N THR A 61 -0.17 -17.06 18.55
CA THR A 61 0.33 -18.43 18.39
C THR A 61 -0.56 -19.26 17.45
N HIS A 62 -1.90 -19.09 17.54
CA HIS A 62 -2.87 -19.91 16.81
C HIS A 62 -3.93 -19.10 16.05
N GLY A 63 -3.76 -17.76 15.91
CA GLY A 63 -4.74 -16.88 15.26
C GLY A 63 -5.89 -16.43 16.17
N GLU A 64 -5.78 -16.66 17.48
CA GLU A 64 -6.71 -16.23 18.51
C GLU A 64 -6.64 -14.73 18.78
N ARG A 65 -7.61 -14.18 19.52
CA ARG A 65 -7.53 -12.79 20.02
C ARG A 65 -6.34 -12.64 20.98
N CYS A 66 -5.53 -11.63 20.76
CA CYS A 66 -4.35 -11.35 21.60
C CYS A 66 -4.75 -10.89 23.00
N GLY A 67 -3.82 -11.02 23.95
CA GLY A 67 -4.06 -10.66 25.36
C GLY A 67 -4.48 -9.20 25.56
N ALA A 68 -3.97 -8.27 24.74
CA ALA A 68 -4.36 -6.86 24.79
C ALA A 68 -5.84 -6.67 24.42
N CYS A 69 -6.30 -7.28 23.32
CA CYS A 69 -7.70 -7.22 22.90
C CYS A 69 -8.66 -8.00 23.81
N LEU A 70 -8.16 -8.98 24.57
CA LEU A 70 -8.95 -9.69 25.58
C LEU A 70 -9.12 -8.84 26.84
N LYS A 71 -8.07 -8.12 27.23
CA LYS A 71 -8.08 -7.28 28.44
C LYS A 71 -8.88 -5.99 28.23
N ASP A 72 -8.65 -5.32 27.11
CA ASP A 72 -9.30 -4.04 26.75
C ASP A 72 -9.63 -4.09 25.26
N SER A 73 -10.88 -4.40 24.96
CA SER A 73 -11.34 -4.56 23.57
C SER A 73 -11.41 -3.19 22.88
N PRO A 74 -10.65 -2.97 21.78
CA PRO A 74 -10.76 -1.73 21.02
C PRO A 74 -12.16 -1.55 20.44
N ALA A 75 -12.56 -0.29 20.21
CA ALA A 75 -13.88 0.07 19.69
C ALA A 75 -14.09 -0.36 18.22
N PHE A 76 -13.03 -0.69 17.49
CA PHE A 76 -13.13 -1.17 16.11
C PHE A 76 -13.25 -2.73 16.09
N GLU A 77 -13.94 -3.23 15.10
CA GLU A 77 -14.14 -4.68 14.94
C GLU A 77 -12.91 -5.37 14.36
N LYS A 78 -12.24 -4.74 13.38
CA LYS A 78 -11.12 -5.32 12.64
C LYS A 78 -10.15 -4.26 12.15
N ALA A 79 -8.87 -4.52 12.29
CA ALA A 79 -7.80 -3.82 11.61
C ALA A 79 -7.26 -4.67 10.46
N SER A 80 -7.07 -4.06 9.30
CA SER A 80 -6.46 -4.70 8.13
C SER A 80 -5.19 -3.97 7.74
N ALA A 81 -4.16 -4.71 7.39
CA ALA A 81 -2.90 -4.21 6.89
C ALA A 81 -2.46 -5.06 5.70
N ILE A 82 -1.50 -4.58 4.89
CA ILE A 82 -0.97 -5.33 3.75
C ILE A 82 0.38 -5.94 4.11
N PHE A 83 1.22 -5.17 4.80
CA PHE A 83 2.58 -5.54 5.18
C PHE A 83 2.82 -5.26 6.65
N ARG A 84 3.84 -5.90 7.20
CA ARG A 84 4.42 -5.52 8.49
C ARG A 84 5.11 -4.18 8.35
N TYR A 85 5.06 -3.36 9.40
CA TYR A 85 5.77 -2.07 9.45
C TYR A 85 7.23 -2.30 9.86
N GLU A 86 7.98 -2.88 8.93
CA GLU A 86 9.41 -3.21 9.07
C GLU A 86 10.14 -2.78 7.79
N PHE A 87 11.48 -2.89 7.78
CA PHE A 87 12.24 -2.66 6.55
C PHE A 87 11.82 -3.68 5.46
N PRO A 88 11.59 -3.24 4.22
CA PRO A 88 11.75 -1.87 3.67
C PRO A 88 10.47 -1.03 3.64
N VAL A 89 9.34 -1.49 4.21
CA VAL A 89 8.05 -0.77 4.21
C VAL A 89 8.14 0.57 4.95
N ASP A 90 8.91 0.64 6.02
CA ASP A 90 9.21 1.87 6.74
C ASP A 90 9.81 2.96 5.84
N ARG A 91 10.72 2.57 4.92
CA ARG A 91 11.33 3.47 3.94
C ARG A 91 10.33 3.98 2.91
N ILE A 92 9.43 3.11 2.45
CA ILE A 92 8.36 3.50 1.50
C ILE A 92 7.43 4.52 2.16
N ILE A 93 6.98 4.26 3.39
CA ILE A 93 6.11 5.17 4.12
C ILE A 93 6.83 6.48 4.47
N HIS A 94 8.13 6.44 4.77
CA HIS A 94 8.93 7.64 5.01
C HIS A 94 9.04 8.49 3.73
N ALA A 95 9.31 7.88 2.57
CA ALA A 95 9.37 8.57 1.29
C ALA A 95 8.02 9.24 0.95
N TYR A 96 6.90 8.61 1.26
CA TYR A 96 5.57 9.21 1.13
C TYR A 96 5.38 10.41 2.06
N LYS A 97 5.65 10.22 3.36
CA LYS A 97 5.36 11.24 4.38
C LYS A 97 6.27 12.47 4.31
N TYR A 98 7.51 12.29 3.91
CA TYR A 98 8.56 13.31 4.00
C TYR A 98 9.30 13.57 2.69
N GLY A 99 9.25 12.63 1.73
CA GLY A 99 9.91 12.74 0.43
C GLY A 99 8.99 13.14 -0.72
N HIS A 100 7.75 13.53 -0.45
CA HIS A 100 6.75 13.94 -1.46
C HIS A 100 6.52 12.91 -2.58
N GLN A 101 6.76 11.62 -2.31
CA GLN A 101 6.59 10.53 -3.27
C GLN A 101 5.11 10.12 -3.36
N LEU A 102 4.31 10.90 -4.10
CA LEU A 102 2.87 10.68 -4.22
C LEU A 102 2.50 9.35 -4.90
N ALA A 103 3.38 8.81 -5.74
CA ALA A 103 3.20 7.48 -6.35
C ALA A 103 3.02 6.35 -5.33
N VAL A 104 3.53 6.52 -4.10
CA VAL A 104 3.32 5.58 -2.99
C VAL A 104 1.84 5.51 -2.61
N ALA A 105 1.11 6.63 -2.65
CA ALA A 105 -0.31 6.65 -2.30
C ALA A 105 -1.15 5.84 -3.31
N GLU A 106 -0.87 5.99 -4.61
CA GLU A 106 -1.54 5.25 -5.68
C GLU A 106 -1.26 3.75 -5.56
N TRP A 107 0.02 3.39 -5.42
CA TRP A 107 0.45 2.00 -5.20
C TRP A 107 -0.19 1.36 -3.96
N ALA A 108 -0.20 2.06 -2.83
CA ALA A 108 -0.80 1.57 -1.60
C ALA A 108 -2.32 1.44 -1.72
N ALA A 109 -2.99 2.39 -2.39
CA ALA A 109 -4.42 2.36 -2.63
C ALA A 109 -4.84 1.15 -3.49
N GLU A 110 -4.08 0.82 -4.53
CA GLU A 110 -4.32 -0.37 -5.35
C GLU A 110 -4.23 -1.66 -4.53
N LEU A 111 -3.21 -1.79 -3.67
CA LEU A 111 -3.03 -2.95 -2.82
C LEU A 111 -4.14 -3.07 -1.76
N ILE A 112 -4.53 -1.95 -1.15
CA ILE A 112 -5.65 -1.91 -0.17
C ILE A 112 -6.95 -2.30 -0.85
N ALA A 113 -7.23 -1.76 -2.04
CA ALA A 113 -8.46 -2.04 -2.79
C ALA A 113 -8.62 -3.51 -3.16
N GLN A 114 -7.51 -4.24 -3.36
CA GLN A 114 -7.53 -5.69 -3.62
C GLN A 114 -7.89 -6.53 -2.40
N GLN A 115 -7.68 -6.00 -1.18
CA GLN A 115 -7.96 -6.71 0.07
C GLN A 115 -9.34 -6.40 0.65
N ILE A 116 -9.93 -5.26 0.27
CA ILE A 116 -11.19 -4.79 0.83
C ILE A 116 -12.34 -5.24 -0.07
N ASN A 117 -13.26 -6.00 0.49
CA ASN A 117 -14.54 -6.27 -0.14
C ASN A 117 -15.44 -5.03 0.03
N ARG A 118 -15.75 -4.34 -1.08
CA ARG A 118 -16.56 -3.12 -1.06
C ARG A 118 -17.97 -3.34 -0.49
N ASP A 119 -18.52 -4.54 -0.64
CA ASP A 119 -19.88 -4.86 -0.22
C ASP A 119 -20.01 -4.98 1.32
N GLU A 120 -18.88 -5.06 2.03
CA GLU A 120 -18.86 -5.11 3.50
C GLU A 120 -18.94 -3.72 4.14
N TYR A 121 -18.79 -2.62 3.37
CA TYR A 121 -18.68 -1.27 3.89
C TYR A 121 -19.67 -0.30 3.25
N ASN A 122 -20.40 0.43 4.07
CA ASN A 122 -21.34 1.46 3.62
C ASN A 122 -20.67 2.84 3.47
N LEU A 123 -19.57 3.07 4.17
CA LEU A 123 -18.91 4.38 4.21
C LEU A 123 -17.40 4.20 4.34
N LEU A 124 -16.65 4.97 3.55
CA LEU A 124 -15.19 5.13 3.67
C LEU A 124 -14.89 6.51 4.24
N VAL A 125 -14.26 6.54 5.42
CA VAL A 125 -13.88 7.80 6.08
C VAL A 125 -12.36 7.92 6.07
N PRO A 126 -11.77 8.86 5.31
CA PRO A 126 -10.33 9.09 5.34
C PRO A 126 -9.92 9.74 6.67
N MET A 127 -8.74 9.36 7.17
CA MET A 127 -8.16 10.06 8.32
C MET A 127 -7.71 11.46 7.89
N PRO A 128 -8.15 12.54 8.59
CA PRO A 128 -7.78 13.90 8.21
C PRO A 128 -6.28 14.13 8.40
N LEU A 129 -5.67 14.82 7.42
CA LEU A 129 -4.30 15.28 7.55
C LEU A 129 -4.20 16.47 8.49
N HIS A 130 -3.14 16.52 9.29
CA HIS A 130 -2.83 17.71 10.09
C HIS A 130 -2.58 18.91 9.16
N ALA A 131 -3.08 20.10 9.55
CA ALA A 131 -3.02 21.33 8.73
C ALA A 131 -1.59 21.70 8.25
N ALA A 132 -0.56 21.39 9.03
CA ALA A 132 0.84 21.62 8.66
C ALA A 132 1.32 20.72 7.49
N ARG A 133 0.60 19.66 7.14
CA ARG A 133 0.91 18.76 6.01
C ARG A 133 0.13 19.09 4.74
N LEU A 134 -0.76 20.05 4.80
CA LEU A 134 -1.55 20.53 3.65
C LEU A 134 -0.88 21.70 2.91
N ARG A 135 0.32 22.11 3.33
CA ARG A 135 1.11 23.21 2.75
C ARG A 135 2.25 22.72 1.90
#